data_f2b73c0c03e4b0f80a7a8c37683d3847
#
_entry.id   f2b73c0c03e4b0f80a7a8c37683d3847
#
_cell.length_a   1.000
_cell.length_b   1.000
_cell.length_c   1.000
_cell.angle_alpha   90.00
_cell.angle_beta   90.00
_cell.angle_gamma   90.00
#
_symmetry.space_group_name_H-M   'P 1'
#
loop_
_entity.id
_entity.type
_entity.pdbx_description
1 polymer ?
#
loop_
_entity_poly.entity_id
_entity_poly.type
_entity_poly.pdbx_seq_one_letter_code
_entity_poly.pdbx_strand_id
1 'polypeptide(L)'
;THWSHSPSGLQEQLGMYGSFVMLKKQNDPTFRKGIDDLPTVPLMISEWTNYNPNNINRMLHNANDWAAIKKNATQSYAEAIREGYFKTKIKNEWKRMLAMDVSDVYYDKILLNGNHTTDLKTVDGKTLKAGDKVRLRVSNGGASSYFWLRYAGGKITVVANDGNDVEPVEVDRLIIAVSETYDIVV
;
A
#
# COMPACT_ATOMS: atom_id res chain seq x y z
N THR A 1 -1.60 15.56 -2.26
CA THR A 1 -2.28 14.37 -2.79
C THR A 1 -3.18 13.78 -1.74
N HIS A 2 -4.34 13.31 -2.15
CA HIS A 2 -5.31 12.58 -1.33
C HIS A 2 -5.80 11.37 -2.13
N TRP A 3 -6.56 10.51 -1.51
CA TRP A 3 -7.26 9.43 -2.18
C TRP A 3 -8.66 9.28 -1.60
N SER A 4 -9.54 8.63 -2.33
CA SER A 4 -10.92 8.40 -1.94
C SER A 4 -11.24 6.92 -2.05
N HIS A 5 -12.10 6.44 -1.17
CA HIS A 5 -12.59 5.06 -1.18
C HIS A 5 -14.06 5.02 -0.75
N SER A 6 -14.72 3.91 -1.01
CA SER A 6 -16.09 3.71 -0.55
C SER A 6 -16.11 3.22 0.90
N PRO A 7 -16.86 3.87 1.80
CA PRO A 7 -17.05 3.39 3.16
C PRO A 7 -18.15 2.32 3.27
N SER A 8 -18.84 1.99 2.16
CA SER A 8 -20.01 1.12 2.16
C SER A 8 -19.64 -0.35 1.95
N GLY A 9 -19.90 -1.18 2.95
CA GLY A 9 -19.68 -2.63 2.88
C GLY A 9 -18.21 -2.96 2.57
N LEU A 10 -17.98 -3.85 1.60
CA LEU A 10 -16.64 -4.28 1.17
C LEU A 10 -16.27 -3.76 -0.22
N GLN A 11 -16.81 -2.60 -0.62
CA GLN A 11 -16.60 -2.04 -1.96
C GLN A 11 -15.14 -1.60 -2.17
N GLU A 12 -14.49 -1.08 -1.13
CA GLU A 12 -13.07 -0.74 -1.17
C GLU A 12 -12.21 -1.97 -1.52
N GLN A 13 -12.45 -3.10 -0.86
CA GLN A 13 -11.75 -4.37 -1.11
C GLN A 13 -12.04 -4.95 -2.49
N LEU A 14 -13.11 -4.50 -3.14
CA LEU A 14 -13.46 -4.83 -4.53
C LEU A 14 -12.87 -3.82 -5.54
N GLY A 15 -12.08 -2.85 -5.08
CA GLY A 15 -11.37 -1.91 -5.95
C GLY A 15 -12.03 -0.54 -6.11
N MET A 16 -13.04 -0.20 -5.27
CA MET A 16 -13.67 1.12 -5.32
C MET A 16 -12.86 2.15 -4.52
N TYR A 17 -11.73 2.51 -5.05
CA TYR A 17 -10.82 3.55 -4.55
C TYR A 17 -10.12 4.25 -5.71
N GLY A 18 -9.61 5.45 -5.44
CA GLY A 18 -8.89 6.23 -6.46
C GLY A 18 -8.13 7.41 -5.89
N SER A 19 -7.13 7.86 -6.63
CA SER A 19 -6.35 9.03 -6.28
C SER A 19 -7.15 10.31 -6.51
N PHE A 20 -7.03 11.25 -5.60
CA PHE A 20 -7.55 12.61 -5.71
C PHE A 20 -6.40 13.61 -5.64
N VAL A 21 -6.11 14.23 -6.78
CA VAL A 21 -4.96 15.12 -6.95
C VAL A 21 -5.44 16.55 -7.16
N MET A 22 -5.05 17.45 -6.28
CA MET A 22 -5.22 18.90 -6.45
C MET A 22 -3.91 19.49 -6.97
N LEU A 23 -4.01 20.21 -8.08
CA LEU A 23 -2.88 20.92 -8.65
C LEU A 23 -2.94 22.40 -8.25
N LYS A 24 -1.82 22.97 -7.84
CA LYS A 24 -1.69 24.38 -7.59
C LYS A 24 -1.68 25.15 -8.91
N LYS A 25 -2.31 26.30 -8.92
CA LYS A 25 -2.20 27.23 -10.04
C LYS A 25 -0.84 27.95 -9.99
N GLN A 26 -0.31 28.30 -11.15
CA GLN A 26 0.99 29.03 -11.24
C GLN A 26 1.01 30.37 -10.51
N ASN A 27 -0.14 31.01 -10.31
CA ASN A 27 -0.29 32.27 -9.57
C ASN A 27 -0.59 32.06 -8.07
N ASP A 28 -0.61 30.82 -7.60
CA ASP A 28 -0.74 30.53 -6.16
C ASP A 28 0.53 30.98 -5.43
N PRO A 29 0.43 31.77 -4.35
CA PRO A 29 1.61 32.23 -3.60
C PRO A 29 2.43 31.09 -2.97
N THR A 30 1.84 29.88 -2.85
CA THR A 30 2.52 28.68 -2.34
C THR A 30 3.09 27.80 -3.45
N PHE A 31 3.04 28.25 -4.74
CA PHE A 31 3.55 27.48 -5.86
C PHE A 31 5.08 27.38 -5.81
N ARG A 32 5.58 26.17 -5.85
CA ARG A 32 7.02 25.86 -5.80
C ARG A 32 7.53 25.53 -7.20
N LYS A 33 8.17 26.52 -7.84
CA LYS A 33 8.77 26.32 -9.15
C LYS A 33 9.85 25.23 -9.11
N GLY A 34 9.85 24.35 -10.10
CA GLY A 34 10.75 23.18 -10.15
C GLY A 34 10.23 21.96 -9.37
N ILE A 35 9.07 22.07 -8.73
CA ILE A 35 8.37 20.96 -8.05
C ILE A 35 6.94 20.84 -8.54
N ASP A 36 6.16 21.93 -8.41
CA ASP A 36 4.73 21.91 -8.72
C ASP A 36 4.44 21.99 -10.22
N ASP A 37 5.42 22.38 -11.03
CA ASP A 37 5.42 22.40 -12.52
C ASP A 37 5.96 21.12 -13.18
N LEU A 38 6.43 20.16 -12.38
CA LEU A 38 6.89 18.87 -12.93
C LEU A 38 5.75 18.02 -13.48
N PRO A 39 6.02 17.20 -14.50
CA PRO A 39 5.08 16.17 -14.94
C PRO A 39 4.64 15.33 -13.74
N THR A 40 3.34 15.16 -13.59
CA THR A 40 2.75 14.54 -12.38
C THR A 40 2.06 13.23 -12.73
N VAL A 41 2.37 12.19 -11.94
CA VAL A 41 1.76 10.86 -12.06
C VAL A 41 1.15 10.43 -10.74
N PRO A 42 -0.16 10.20 -10.67
CA PRO A 42 -0.75 9.50 -9.54
C PRO A 42 -0.34 8.02 -9.55
N LEU A 43 0.08 7.52 -8.41
CA LEU A 43 0.48 6.13 -8.22
C LEU A 43 -0.23 5.57 -6.98
N MET A 44 -1.31 4.84 -7.22
CA MET A 44 -2.05 4.14 -6.18
C MET A 44 -1.47 2.75 -5.99
N ILE A 45 -0.97 2.46 -4.79
CA ILE A 45 -0.56 1.12 -4.37
C ILE A 45 -1.72 0.51 -3.61
N SER A 46 -2.06 -0.73 -3.91
CA SER A 46 -3.13 -1.45 -3.23
C SER A 46 -2.84 -2.94 -3.14
N GLU A 47 -3.57 -3.61 -2.29
CA GLU A 47 -3.49 -5.04 -2.05
C GLU A 47 -4.67 -5.74 -2.73
N TRP A 48 -4.44 -6.95 -3.18
CA TRP A 48 -5.47 -7.77 -3.80
C TRP A 48 -5.45 -9.20 -3.27
N THR A 49 -6.63 -9.72 -2.95
CA THR A 49 -6.81 -11.14 -2.66
C THR A 49 -7.76 -11.76 -3.68
N ASN A 50 -7.47 -13.00 -4.07
CA ASN A 50 -8.36 -13.79 -4.94
C ASN A 50 -9.55 -14.39 -4.17
N TYR A 51 -9.57 -14.27 -2.85
CA TYR A 51 -10.69 -14.72 -2.03
C TYR A 51 -11.83 -13.70 -2.04
N ASN A 52 -13.06 -14.21 -1.92
CA ASN A 52 -14.22 -13.33 -1.76
C ASN A 52 -14.08 -12.52 -0.47
N PRO A 53 -14.21 -11.18 -0.51
CA PRO A 53 -14.06 -10.32 0.67
C PRO A 53 -14.99 -10.67 1.83
N ASN A 54 -16.19 -11.16 1.56
CA ASN A 54 -17.10 -11.63 2.63
C ASN A 54 -16.56 -12.86 3.37
N ASN A 55 -15.84 -13.74 2.67
CA ASN A 55 -15.18 -14.88 3.31
C ASN A 55 -14.03 -14.42 4.19
N ILE A 56 -13.22 -13.47 3.71
CA ILE A 56 -12.15 -12.86 4.51
C ILE A 56 -12.73 -12.21 5.77
N ASN A 57 -13.76 -11.37 5.61
CA ASN A 57 -14.42 -10.72 6.74
C ASN A 57 -14.92 -11.74 7.78
N ARG A 58 -15.55 -12.82 7.33
CA ARG A 58 -15.98 -13.92 8.22
C ARG A 58 -14.81 -14.63 8.90
N MET A 59 -13.69 -14.84 8.17
CA MET A 59 -12.47 -15.44 8.74
C MET A 59 -11.86 -14.56 9.83
N LEU A 60 -11.82 -13.23 9.62
CA LEU A 60 -11.36 -12.27 10.61
C LEU A 60 -12.24 -12.27 11.87
N HIS A 61 -13.57 -12.27 11.72
CA HIS A 61 -14.50 -12.36 12.85
C HIS A 61 -14.34 -13.66 13.65
N ASN A 62 -13.99 -14.76 12.99
CA ASN A 62 -13.78 -16.05 13.62
C ASN A 62 -12.35 -16.24 14.15
N ALA A 63 -11.50 -15.21 14.11
CA ALA A 63 -10.09 -15.28 14.50
C ALA A 63 -9.34 -16.49 13.87
N ASN A 64 -9.52 -16.70 12.56
CA ASN A 64 -8.98 -17.83 11.83
C ASN A 64 -7.47 -17.65 11.56
N ASP A 65 -6.68 -18.67 11.84
CA ASP A 65 -5.22 -18.67 11.66
C ASP A 65 -4.77 -18.86 10.19
N TRP A 66 -5.67 -18.99 9.26
CA TRP A 66 -5.32 -19.30 7.87
C TRP A 66 -4.32 -18.31 7.26
N ALA A 67 -4.55 -17.02 7.43
CA ALA A 67 -3.67 -15.98 6.92
C ALA A 67 -2.28 -16.03 7.60
N ALA A 68 -2.23 -16.23 8.90
CA ALA A 68 -1.00 -16.35 9.65
C ALA A 68 -0.17 -17.59 9.24
N ILE A 69 -0.83 -18.71 8.97
CA ILE A 69 -0.19 -19.93 8.43
C ILE A 69 0.40 -19.65 7.03
N LYS A 70 -0.36 -18.98 6.15
CA LYS A 70 0.09 -18.61 4.82
C LYS A 70 1.30 -17.67 4.81
N LYS A 71 1.38 -16.80 5.81
CA LYS A 71 2.52 -15.89 6.01
C LYS A 71 3.70 -16.54 6.73
N ASN A 72 3.62 -17.82 7.10
CA ASN A 72 4.58 -18.50 7.99
C ASN A 72 4.76 -17.82 9.36
N ALA A 73 3.76 -17.09 9.81
CA ALA A 73 3.77 -16.41 11.11
C ALA A 73 3.32 -17.32 12.26
N THR A 74 2.65 -18.44 11.95
CA THR A 74 2.30 -19.49 12.90
C THR A 74 2.43 -20.87 12.27
N GLN A 75 2.66 -21.88 13.12
CA GLN A 75 2.82 -23.27 12.70
C GLN A 75 1.47 -23.88 12.36
N SER A 76 1.39 -24.61 11.24
CA SER A 76 0.21 -25.38 10.86
C SER A 76 0.06 -26.64 11.72
N TYR A 77 -1.15 -27.21 11.79
CA TYR A 77 -1.37 -28.50 12.46
C TYR A 77 -0.59 -29.64 11.80
N ALA A 78 -0.46 -29.64 10.48
CA ALA A 78 0.30 -30.63 9.75
C ALA A 78 1.79 -30.60 10.13
N GLU A 79 2.38 -29.41 10.28
CA GLU A 79 3.74 -29.23 10.75
C GLU A 79 3.90 -29.68 12.22
N ALA A 80 2.96 -29.30 13.07
CA ALA A 80 2.97 -29.71 14.47
C ALA A 80 2.87 -31.24 14.65
N ILE A 81 2.12 -31.93 13.78
CA ILE A 81 2.06 -33.40 13.75
C ILE A 81 3.41 -33.98 13.31
N ARG A 82 3.97 -33.47 12.20
CA ARG A 82 5.25 -33.94 11.66
C ARG A 82 6.40 -33.80 12.66
N GLU A 83 6.38 -32.72 13.44
CA GLU A 83 7.43 -32.41 14.43
C GLU A 83 7.13 -32.95 15.84
N GLY A 84 5.99 -33.62 16.03
CA GLY A 84 5.63 -34.25 17.31
C GLY A 84 5.06 -33.30 18.38
N TYR A 85 4.75 -32.04 18.03
CA TYR A 85 4.24 -31.02 18.97
C TYR A 85 2.71 -30.84 18.93
N PHE A 86 1.98 -31.72 18.29
CA PHE A 86 0.53 -31.57 18.08
C PHE A 86 -0.27 -31.29 19.37
N LYS A 87 -0.01 -32.07 20.44
CA LYS A 87 -0.69 -31.87 21.72
C LYS A 87 -0.37 -30.51 22.35
N THR A 88 0.88 -30.09 22.21
CA THR A 88 1.34 -28.78 22.70
C THR A 88 0.68 -27.65 21.92
N LYS A 89 0.57 -27.78 20.59
CA LYS A 89 -0.12 -26.81 19.75
C LYS A 89 -1.58 -26.66 20.16
N ILE A 90 -2.34 -27.75 20.29
CA ILE A 90 -3.74 -27.71 20.73
C ILE A 90 -3.87 -27.03 22.11
N LYS A 91 -3.01 -27.42 23.07
CA LYS A 91 -3.04 -26.82 24.41
C LYS A 91 -2.76 -25.32 24.39
N ASN A 92 -1.82 -24.87 23.58
CA ASN A 92 -1.47 -23.47 23.43
C ASN A 92 -2.57 -22.67 22.74
N GLU A 93 -3.19 -23.22 21.71
CA GLU A 93 -4.32 -22.59 21.03
C GLU A 93 -5.56 -22.48 21.93
N TRP A 94 -5.83 -23.51 22.75
CA TRP A 94 -6.91 -23.44 23.75
C TRP A 94 -6.69 -22.34 24.80
N LYS A 95 -5.41 -22.07 25.15
CA LYS A 95 -5.04 -21.01 26.10
C LYS A 95 -4.91 -19.64 25.45
N ARG A 96 -4.84 -19.58 24.13
CA ARG A 96 -4.70 -18.32 23.39
C ARG A 96 -5.95 -17.47 23.56
N MET A 97 -5.76 -16.18 23.82
CA MET A 97 -6.86 -15.23 23.77
C MET A 97 -7.36 -15.14 22.32
N LEU A 98 -8.68 -15.30 22.13
CA LEU A 98 -9.32 -15.09 20.84
C LEU A 98 -9.15 -13.64 20.40
N ALA A 99 -8.96 -13.44 19.11
CA ALA A 99 -8.94 -12.14 18.46
C ALA A 99 -7.77 -11.20 18.83
N MET A 100 -6.60 -11.72 19.16
CA MET A 100 -5.43 -10.86 19.42
C MET A 100 -4.87 -10.20 18.15
N ASP A 101 -5.04 -10.80 16.98
CA ASP A 101 -4.62 -10.24 15.71
C ASP A 101 -5.62 -10.62 14.60
N VAL A 102 -6.71 -9.87 14.55
CA VAL A 102 -7.77 -10.04 13.56
C VAL A 102 -7.50 -9.27 12.27
N SER A 103 -6.45 -8.46 12.22
CA SER A 103 -6.11 -7.63 11.07
C SER A 103 -5.28 -8.36 10.01
N ASP A 104 -4.87 -9.59 10.27
CA ASP A 104 -4.00 -10.36 9.38
C ASP A 104 -4.79 -10.97 8.21
N VAL A 105 -4.64 -10.34 7.06
CA VAL A 105 -5.12 -10.87 5.78
C VAL A 105 -3.91 -11.29 4.95
N TYR A 106 -4.02 -12.40 4.23
CA TYR A 106 -3.06 -12.78 3.22
C TYR A 106 -3.48 -12.21 1.88
N TYR A 107 -2.64 -11.36 1.31
CA TYR A 107 -2.86 -10.78 -0.01
C TYR A 107 -2.04 -11.54 -1.07
N ASP A 108 -2.69 -11.87 -2.19
CA ASP A 108 -2.08 -12.63 -3.27
C ASP A 108 -1.22 -11.74 -4.18
N LYS A 109 -1.57 -10.44 -4.28
CA LYS A 109 -0.93 -9.49 -5.19
C LYS A 109 -0.88 -8.09 -4.59
N ILE A 110 0.11 -7.33 -5.06
CA ILE A 110 0.17 -5.87 -4.92
C ILE A 110 -0.14 -5.29 -6.29
N LEU A 111 -0.99 -4.29 -6.33
CA LEU A 111 -1.38 -3.61 -7.55
C LEU A 111 -0.87 -2.17 -7.54
N LEU A 112 -0.47 -1.70 -8.71
CA LEU A 112 -0.11 -0.32 -9.01
C LEU A 112 -1.13 0.24 -10.00
N ASN A 113 -1.91 1.24 -9.61
CA ASN A 113 -3.02 1.77 -10.40
C ASN A 113 -3.97 0.68 -10.93
N GLY A 114 -4.26 -0.32 -10.10
CA GLY A 114 -5.13 -1.45 -10.44
C GLY A 114 -4.48 -2.55 -11.30
N ASN A 115 -3.21 -2.42 -11.67
CA ASN A 115 -2.46 -3.37 -12.48
C ASN A 115 -1.30 -3.99 -11.71
N HIS A 116 -0.81 -5.13 -12.17
CA HIS A 116 0.35 -5.80 -11.56
C HIS A 116 1.65 -5.02 -11.78
N THR A 117 1.75 -4.31 -12.90
CA THR A 117 2.84 -3.39 -13.23
C THR A 117 2.27 -2.15 -13.91
N THR A 118 2.97 -1.03 -13.77
CA THR A 118 2.60 0.24 -14.42
C THR A 118 3.78 0.73 -15.24
N ASP A 119 3.53 1.07 -16.51
CA ASP A 119 4.52 1.70 -17.39
C ASP A 119 4.27 3.21 -17.40
N LEU A 120 5.27 3.97 -16.97
CA LEU A 120 5.23 5.43 -16.86
C LEU A 120 6.00 6.15 -17.98
N LYS A 121 6.21 5.50 -19.12
CA LYS A 121 6.97 6.10 -20.24
C LYS A 121 6.35 7.37 -20.79
N THR A 122 5.04 7.53 -20.64
CA THR A 122 4.32 8.72 -21.14
C THR A 122 3.53 9.33 -19.99
N VAL A 123 3.75 10.61 -19.72
CA VAL A 123 3.07 11.38 -18.68
C VAL A 123 2.56 12.67 -19.30
N ASP A 124 1.27 12.99 -19.12
CA ASP A 124 0.62 14.18 -19.68
C ASP A 124 0.85 14.34 -21.19
N GLY A 125 0.84 13.22 -21.94
CA GLY A 125 1.08 13.19 -23.38
C GLY A 125 2.53 13.40 -23.81
N LYS A 126 3.47 13.49 -22.86
CA LYS A 126 4.90 13.62 -23.14
C LYS A 126 5.62 12.32 -22.84
N THR A 127 6.47 11.88 -23.75
CA THR A 127 7.36 10.73 -23.52
C THR A 127 8.50 11.16 -22.62
N LEU A 128 8.68 10.46 -21.50
CA LEU A 128 9.79 10.67 -20.58
C LEU A 128 11.11 10.17 -21.16
N LYS A 129 12.16 10.90 -20.90
CA LYS A 129 13.54 10.57 -21.29
C LYS A 129 14.41 10.37 -20.03
N ALA A 130 15.50 9.67 -20.19
CA ALA A 130 16.48 9.55 -19.11
C ALA A 130 16.98 10.94 -18.68
N GLY A 131 16.90 11.20 -17.38
CA GLY A 131 17.25 12.49 -16.78
C GLY A 131 16.06 13.46 -16.57
N ASP A 132 14.90 13.17 -17.13
CA ASP A 132 13.69 13.95 -16.84
C ASP A 132 13.25 13.69 -15.38
N LYS A 133 12.87 14.76 -14.70
CA LYS A 133 12.29 14.68 -13.35
C LYS A 133 10.78 14.52 -13.43
N VAL A 134 10.25 13.64 -12.60
CA VAL A 134 8.82 13.36 -12.49
C VAL A 134 8.37 13.43 -11.04
N ARG A 135 7.22 14.04 -10.80
CA ARG A 135 6.56 14.01 -9.48
C ARG A 135 5.57 12.87 -9.43
N LEU A 136 5.92 11.83 -8.67
CA LEU A 136 4.99 10.73 -8.38
C LEU A 136 4.16 11.10 -7.15
N ARG A 137 2.84 10.98 -7.28
CA ARG A 137 1.89 11.20 -6.19
C ARG A 137 1.41 9.86 -5.70
N VAL A 138 2.15 9.33 -4.72
CA VAL A 138 1.98 7.98 -4.20
C VAL A 138 0.94 7.97 -3.11
N SER A 139 -0.02 7.06 -3.20
CA SER A 139 -1.02 6.80 -2.16
C SER A 139 -1.02 5.32 -1.83
N ASN A 140 -1.02 4.98 -0.54
CA ASN A 140 -1.23 3.61 -0.09
C ASN A 140 -2.72 3.40 0.19
N GLY A 141 -3.43 2.79 -0.76
CA GLY A 141 -4.82 2.36 -0.62
C GLY A 141 -4.96 0.91 -0.15
N GLY A 142 -3.91 0.33 0.41
CA GLY A 142 -3.96 -0.99 1.05
C GLY A 142 -4.64 -0.93 2.41
N ALA A 143 -5.20 -2.05 2.86
CA ALA A 143 -5.93 -2.14 4.13
C ALA A 143 -5.01 -2.44 5.33
N SER A 144 -3.86 -3.07 5.13
CA SER A 144 -2.98 -3.47 6.24
C SER A 144 -1.48 -3.43 5.94
N SER A 145 -1.06 -3.40 4.68
CA SER A 145 0.37 -3.49 4.34
C SER A 145 1.07 -2.14 4.34
N TYR A 146 2.29 -2.16 4.86
CA TYR A 146 3.27 -1.10 4.70
C TYR A 146 4.14 -1.42 3.49
N PHE A 147 4.46 -0.42 2.66
CA PHE A 147 5.29 -0.60 1.47
C PHE A 147 6.59 0.17 1.57
N TRP A 148 7.70 -0.50 1.24
CA TRP A 148 8.96 0.17 1.00
C TRP A 148 9.07 0.59 -0.46
N LEU A 149 9.26 1.88 -0.68
CA LEU A 149 9.52 2.47 -1.99
C LEU A 149 11.01 2.70 -2.15
N ARG A 150 11.54 2.33 -3.28
CA ARG A 150 12.92 2.57 -3.68
C ARG A 150 12.97 2.92 -5.16
N TYR A 151 13.77 3.92 -5.49
CA TYR A 151 14.04 4.28 -6.87
C TYR A 151 15.37 3.68 -7.32
N ALA A 152 15.37 2.91 -8.42
CA ALA A 152 16.59 2.26 -8.92
C ALA A 152 17.59 3.25 -9.55
N GLY A 153 17.10 4.42 -9.97
CA GLY A 153 17.93 5.48 -10.56
C GLY A 153 18.66 6.37 -9.56
N GLY A 154 18.43 6.20 -8.24
CA GLY A 154 19.08 7.02 -7.24
C GLY A 154 18.23 7.29 -6.01
N LYS A 155 18.33 8.52 -5.48
CA LYS A 155 17.55 8.95 -4.32
C LYS A 155 16.13 9.39 -4.70
N ILE A 156 15.26 9.31 -3.73
CA ILE A 156 13.90 9.85 -3.77
C ILE A 156 13.91 11.20 -3.06
N THR A 157 13.37 12.25 -3.68
CA THR A 157 13.15 13.53 -2.99
C THR A 157 11.69 13.62 -2.54
N VAL A 158 11.44 13.60 -1.25
CA VAL A 158 10.10 13.79 -0.67
C VAL A 158 9.78 15.27 -0.67
N VAL A 159 8.64 15.68 -1.23
CA VAL A 159 8.23 17.08 -1.37
C VAL A 159 6.87 17.39 -0.76
N ALA A 160 6.06 16.37 -0.44
CA ALA A 160 4.81 16.52 0.30
C ALA A 160 4.43 15.23 1.00
N ASN A 161 3.70 15.34 2.12
CA ASN A 161 3.15 14.24 2.88
C ASN A 161 1.70 14.57 3.28
N ASP A 162 0.77 13.64 3.08
CA ASP A 162 -0.66 13.76 3.42
C ASP A 162 -1.30 15.10 3.02
N GLY A 163 -1.01 15.52 1.79
CA GLY A 163 -1.55 16.74 1.21
C GLY A 163 -0.82 18.03 1.61
N ASN A 164 0.11 17.96 2.56
CA ASN A 164 0.89 19.11 3.01
C ASN A 164 2.26 19.14 2.34
N ASP A 165 2.68 20.33 1.91
CA ASP A 165 4.04 20.53 1.43
C ASP A 165 5.05 20.39 2.58
N VAL A 166 6.18 19.77 2.28
CA VAL A 166 7.31 19.68 3.20
C VAL A 166 8.56 20.26 2.53
N GLU A 167 9.54 20.64 3.35
CA GLU A 167 10.88 20.94 2.84
C GLU A 167 11.44 19.70 2.14
N PRO A 168 11.99 19.84 0.93
CA PRO A 168 12.49 18.69 0.17
C PRO A 168 13.57 17.92 0.92
N VAL A 169 13.35 16.61 1.10
CA VAL A 169 14.28 15.72 1.80
C VAL A 169 14.64 14.55 0.89
N GLU A 170 15.93 14.31 0.70
CA GLU A 170 16.43 13.17 -0.06
C GLU A 170 16.58 11.93 0.83
N VAL A 171 16.02 10.82 0.36
CA VAL A 171 16.10 9.52 1.03
C VAL A 171 16.46 8.42 0.03
N ASP A 172 17.12 7.35 0.50
CA ASP A 172 17.43 6.19 -0.33
C ASP A 172 16.21 5.25 -0.49
N ARG A 173 15.33 5.28 0.48
CA ARG A 173 14.07 4.53 0.51
C ARG A 173 13.06 5.23 1.40
N LEU A 174 11.79 5.02 1.11
CA LEU A 174 10.67 5.57 1.84
C LEU A 174 9.73 4.43 2.24
N ILE A 175 9.29 4.40 3.49
CA ILE A 175 8.18 3.55 3.91
C ILE A 175 6.89 4.35 3.83
N ILE A 176 5.83 3.72 3.31
CA ILE A 176 4.50 4.30 3.27
C ILE A 176 3.51 3.39 4.02
N ALA A 177 2.90 3.93 5.06
CA ALA A 177 1.90 3.24 5.86
C ALA A 177 0.52 3.26 5.20
N VAL A 178 -0.41 2.50 5.78
CA VAL A 178 -1.82 2.48 5.34
C VAL A 178 -2.40 3.88 5.37
N SER A 179 -3.10 4.25 4.32
CA SER A 179 -3.74 5.56 4.09
C SER A 179 -2.79 6.75 3.92
N GLU A 180 -1.48 6.58 4.11
CA GLU A 180 -0.53 7.67 3.85
C GLU A 180 -0.43 8.02 2.37
N THR A 181 -0.12 9.29 2.12
CA THR A 181 0.23 9.77 0.78
C THR A 181 1.54 10.54 0.81
N TYR A 182 2.36 10.32 -0.20
CA TYR A 182 3.60 11.07 -0.41
C TYR A 182 3.68 11.59 -1.83
N ASP A 183 4.11 12.84 -1.97
CA ASP A 183 4.56 13.33 -3.27
C ASP A 183 6.08 13.26 -3.29
N ILE A 184 6.62 12.55 -4.26
CA ILE A 184 8.06 12.33 -4.41
C ILE A 184 8.51 12.73 -5.80
N VAL A 185 9.74 13.23 -5.89
CA VAL A 185 10.41 13.55 -7.18
C VAL A 185 11.51 12.52 -7.40
N VAL A 186 11.51 11.95 -8.57
CA VAL A 186 12.51 10.99 -9.05
C VAL A 186 13.01 11.39 -10.43
#